data_3a50dc1c2503e209f8c8a605274a3345
#
_entry.id   3a50dc1c2503e209f8c8a605274a3345
#
_cell.length_a   1.000
_cell.length_b   1.000
_cell.length_c   1.000
_cell.angle_alpha   90.00
_cell.angle_beta   90.00
_cell.angle_gamma   90.00
#
_symmetry.space_group_name_H-M   'P 1'
#
loop_
_entity.id
_entity.type
_entity.pdbx_description
1 polymer ?
#
loop_
_entity_poly.entity_id
_entity_poly.type
_entity_poly.pdbx_seq_one_letter_code
_entity_poly.pdbx_strand_id
1 'polypeptide(L)'
;MEPDIVEGDILDQNVEVIVNSWNRNIIPWWLLLPQGVSGAIKKRGGLEPFRQVAKFGPIPLGGARLTSSGKLPYKAIIHVAGINMFWFATEYSVSQSVINAMKIINEKSFRSVAFPIIGSGSGNRGKQWSERIMLAAFETVDSEAEVSLVRYRKIS
;
A
#
# COMPACT_ATOMS: atom_id res chain seq x y z
N MET A 1 -1.90 -12.50 12.67
CA MET A 1 -0.52 -12.84 12.27
C MET A 1 0.41 -11.66 12.55
N GLU A 2 1.70 -11.90 12.65
CA GLU A 2 2.67 -10.85 12.93
C GLU A 2 3.60 -10.68 11.72
N PRO A 3 3.62 -9.49 11.08
CA PRO A 3 4.51 -9.25 9.95
C PRO A 3 5.96 -9.07 10.41
N ASP A 4 6.91 -9.36 9.53
CA ASP A 4 8.30 -9.01 9.73
C ASP A 4 8.49 -7.52 9.48
N ILE A 5 9.15 -6.84 10.40
CA ILE A 5 9.45 -5.42 10.25
C ILE A 5 10.86 -5.29 9.70
N VAL A 6 10.98 -4.64 8.54
CA VAL A 6 12.26 -4.43 7.86
C VAL A 6 12.46 -2.95 7.56
N GLU A 7 13.72 -2.52 7.46
CA GLU A 7 14.05 -1.15 7.06
C GLU A 7 14.59 -1.15 5.64
N GLY A 8 14.26 -0.15 4.86
CA GLY A 8 14.74 0.01 3.50
C GLY A 8 13.72 0.62 2.57
N ASP A 9 13.79 0.28 1.29
CA ASP A 9 12.87 0.72 0.26
C ASP A 9 11.93 -0.44 -0.10
N ILE A 10 10.63 -0.16 -0.17
CA ILE A 10 9.64 -1.18 -0.55
C ILE A 10 9.90 -1.73 -1.95
N LEU A 11 10.45 -0.92 -2.86
CA LEU A 11 10.77 -1.33 -4.22
C LEU A 11 12.04 -2.20 -4.33
N ASP A 12 12.74 -2.41 -3.23
CA ASP A 12 13.89 -3.31 -3.16
C ASP A 12 13.56 -4.65 -2.49
N GLN A 13 12.31 -4.86 -2.12
CA GLN A 13 11.88 -6.10 -1.47
C GLN A 13 11.67 -7.21 -2.49
N ASN A 14 12.11 -8.42 -2.13
CA ASN A 14 11.91 -9.61 -2.96
C ASN A 14 10.61 -10.30 -2.54
N VAL A 15 9.50 -9.80 -3.06
CA VAL A 15 8.15 -10.29 -2.77
C VAL A 15 7.34 -10.40 -4.06
N GLU A 16 6.22 -11.11 -4.01
CA GLU A 16 5.33 -11.20 -5.16
C GLU A 16 4.49 -9.94 -5.37
N VAL A 17 4.08 -9.30 -4.29
CA VAL A 17 3.16 -8.16 -4.33
C VAL A 17 3.68 -7.05 -3.42
N ILE A 18 3.54 -5.81 -3.88
CA ILE A 18 3.73 -4.64 -3.03
C ILE A 18 2.40 -3.90 -2.85
N VAL A 19 2.27 -3.23 -1.72
CA VAL A 19 1.12 -2.39 -1.43
C VAL A 19 1.48 -0.93 -1.63
N ASN A 20 0.64 -0.22 -2.37
CA ASN A 20 0.76 1.22 -2.58
C ASN A 20 -0.25 1.93 -1.71
N SER A 21 0.21 2.84 -0.86
CA SER A 21 -0.68 3.72 -0.12
C SER A 21 -1.23 4.78 -1.07
N TRP A 22 -2.52 4.69 -1.40
CA TRP A 22 -3.18 5.49 -2.40
C TRP A 22 -4.32 6.29 -1.78
N ASN A 23 -4.92 7.14 -2.56
CA ASN A 23 -6.13 7.88 -2.19
C ASN A 23 -7.38 7.13 -2.68
N ARG A 24 -8.53 7.81 -2.66
CA ARG A 24 -9.81 7.20 -3.07
C ARG A 24 -10.12 7.36 -4.56
N ASN A 25 -9.14 7.70 -5.42
CA ASN A 25 -9.34 7.98 -6.86
C ASN A 25 -10.29 9.17 -7.14
N ILE A 26 -10.46 10.05 -6.18
CA ILE A 26 -11.31 11.25 -6.37
C ILE A 26 -10.56 12.31 -7.15
N ILE A 27 -9.23 12.41 -6.92
CA ILE A 27 -8.37 13.31 -7.66
C ILE A 27 -7.68 12.51 -8.78
N PRO A 28 -7.72 12.95 -10.04
CA PRO A 28 -7.04 12.24 -11.12
C PRO A 28 -5.56 12.04 -10.80
N TRP A 29 -5.04 10.83 -11.06
CA TRP A 29 -3.67 10.48 -10.72
C TRP A 29 -2.63 11.39 -11.39
N TRP A 30 -2.94 11.93 -12.57
CA TRP A 30 -2.04 12.79 -13.33
C TRP A 30 -1.95 14.22 -12.78
N LEU A 31 -2.87 14.63 -11.90
CA LEU A 31 -2.81 15.91 -11.17
C LEU A 31 -2.01 15.82 -9.89
N LEU A 32 -1.67 14.60 -9.42
CA LEU A 32 -0.98 14.40 -8.17
C LEU A 32 0.52 14.52 -8.35
N LEU A 33 1.17 15.23 -7.43
CA LEU A 33 2.63 15.33 -7.42
C LEU A 33 3.22 13.94 -7.07
N PRO A 34 4.29 13.51 -7.78
CA PRO A 34 4.95 12.25 -7.46
C PRO A 34 5.69 12.36 -6.13
N GLN A 35 5.18 11.66 -5.12
CA GLN A 35 5.79 11.62 -3.78
C GLN A 35 5.53 10.28 -3.12
N GLY A 36 6.36 9.92 -2.13
CA GLY A 36 6.24 8.69 -1.37
C GLY A 36 6.32 7.45 -2.25
N VAL A 37 5.63 6.39 -1.81
CA VAL A 37 5.62 5.11 -2.52
C VAL A 37 5.01 5.25 -3.92
N SER A 38 3.92 6.00 -4.05
CA SER A 38 3.27 6.24 -5.35
C SER A 38 4.21 6.90 -6.34
N GLY A 39 4.96 7.91 -5.90
CA GLY A 39 5.94 8.59 -6.75
C GLY A 39 7.06 7.66 -7.20
N ALA A 40 7.56 6.82 -6.31
CA ALA A 40 8.60 5.84 -6.62
C ALA A 40 8.08 4.80 -7.63
N ILE A 41 6.85 4.32 -7.47
CA ILE A 41 6.24 3.39 -8.41
C ILE A 41 6.11 4.01 -9.80
N LYS A 42 5.62 5.26 -9.88
CA LYS A 42 5.50 5.98 -11.16
C LYS A 42 6.85 6.10 -11.86
N LYS A 43 7.89 6.45 -11.12
CA LYS A 43 9.23 6.66 -11.66
C LYS A 43 9.87 5.36 -12.17
N ARG A 44 9.78 4.28 -11.43
CA ARG A 44 10.44 3.01 -11.74
C ARG A 44 9.56 2.03 -12.49
N GLY A 45 8.26 2.03 -12.23
CA GLY A 45 7.30 1.08 -12.80
C GLY A 45 6.48 1.59 -13.97
N GLY A 46 6.51 2.89 -14.22
CA GLY A 46 5.69 3.51 -15.24
C GLY A 46 4.29 3.82 -14.75
N LEU A 47 3.42 4.22 -15.68
CA LEU A 47 2.09 4.78 -15.36
C LEU A 47 0.95 3.77 -15.51
N GLU A 48 1.21 2.59 -16.05
CA GLU A 48 0.16 1.60 -16.33
C GLU A 48 -0.61 1.18 -15.07
N PRO A 49 0.03 0.91 -13.91
CA PRO A 49 -0.71 0.60 -12.70
C PRO A 49 -1.72 1.68 -12.31
N PHE A 50 -1.36 2.95 -12.52
CA PHE A 50 -2.22 4.08 -12.18
C PHE A 50 -3.36 4.27 -13.18
N ARG A 51 -3.13 3.97 -14.45
CA ARG A 51 -4.20 3.91 -15.44
C ARG A 51 -5.21 2.83 -15.10
N GLN A 52 -4.73 1.68 -14.66
CA GLN A 52 -5.60 0.57 -14.25
C GLN A 52 -6.39 0.91 -12.99
N VAL A 53 -5.75 1.44 -11.95
CA VAL A 53 -6.47 1.76 -10.71
C VAL A 53 -7.52 2.86 -10.93
N ALA A 54 -7.23 3.81 -11.83
CA ALA A 54 -8.19 4.87 -12.15
C ALA A 54 -9.50 4.35 -12.74
N LYS A 55 -9.46 3.22 -13.44
CA LYS A 55 -10.66 2.62 -14.05
C LYS A 55 -11.66 2.08 -13.02
N PHE A 56 -11.24 1.85 -11.78
CA PHE A 56 -12.13 1.38 -10.73
C PHE A 56 -13.09 2.47 -10.23
N GLY A 57 -12.84 3.74 -10.58
CA GLY A 57 -13.62 4.86 -10.07
C GLY A 57 -13.31 5.11 -8.57
N PRO A 58 -14.19 5.82 -7.84
CA PRO A 58 -13.98 6.11 -6.43
C PRO A 58 -13.81 4.82 -5.61
N ILE A 59 -12.78 4.80 -4.77
CA ILE A 59 -12.50 3.67 -3.88
C ILE A 59 -13.01 4.04 -2.49
N PRO A 60 -13.80 3.17 -1.83
CA PRO A 60 -14.19 3.41 -0.45
C PRO A 60 -12.97 3.59 0.44
N LEU A 61 -13.07 4.47 1.44
CA LEU A 61 -11.97 4.68 2.39
C LEU A 61 -11.59 3.34 3.05
N GLY A 62 -10.31 3.00 3.00
CA GLY A 62 -9.82 1.70 3.46
C GLY A 62 -9.98 0.57 2.45
N GLY A 63 -10.56 0.84 1.27
CA GLY A 63 -10.69 -0.16 0.21
C GLY A 63 -9.36 -0.47 -0.47
N ALA A 64 -9.30 -1.60 -1.18
CA ALA A 64 -8.10 -2.07 -1.87
C ALA A 64 -8.44 -2.50 -3.30
N ARG A 65 -7.52 -2.23 -4.23
CA ARG A 65 -7.66 -2.62 -5.64
C ARG A 65 -6.36 -3.19 -6.18
N LEU A 66 -6.46 -4.27 -6.93
CA LEU A 66 -5.32 -4.96 -7.52
C LEU A 66 -5.09 -4.48 -8.96
N THR A 67 -3.84 -4.17 -9.29
CA THR A 67 -3.44 -3.83 -10.65
C THR A 67 -2.17 -4.60 -11.04
N SER A 68 -1.77 -4.48 -12.31
CA SER A 68 -0.45 -4.94 -12.72
C SER A 68 0.64 -4.10 -12.06
N SER A 69 1.87 -4.60 -12.10
CA SER A 69 3.05 -3.91 -11.56
C SER A 69 3.75 -3.02 -12.59
N GLY A 70 3.22 -2.92 -13.81
CA GLY A 70 3.90 -2.18 -14.88
C GLY A 70 5.26 -2.78 -15.18
N LYS A 71 6.31 -1.96 -15.12
CA LYS A 71 7.69 -2.40 -15.39
C LYS A 71 8.40 -2.98 -14.16
N LEU A 72 7.76 -2.96 -12.99
CA LEU A 72 8.36 -3.50 -11.78
C LEU A 72 8.34 -5.04 -11.78
N PRO A 73 9.31 -5.67 -11.08
CA PRO A 73 9.43 -7.15 -11.09
C PRO A 73 8.48 -7.83 -10.09
N TYR A 74 7.30 -7.27 -9.88
CA TYR A 74 6.30 -7.85 -9.00
C TYR A 74 5.15 -8.44 -9.82
N LYS A 75 4.45 -9.41 -9.26
CA LYS A 75 3.29 -10.00 -9.92
C LYS A 75 2.11 -9.02 -9.96
N ALA A 76 2.00 -8.17 -8.95
CA ALA A 76 0.90 -7.21 -8.86
C ALA A 76 1.20 -6.11 -7.85
N ILE A 77 0.39 -5.06 -7.89
CA ILE A 77 0.37 -3.99 -6.89
C ILE A 77 -1.05 -3.92 -6.32
N ILE A 78 -1.16 -3.83 -5.01
CA ILE A 78 -2.42 -3.55 -4.34
C ILE A 78 -2.41 -2.09 -3.90
N HIS A 79 -3.36 -1.30 -4.42
CA HIS A 79 -3.52 0.10 -4.04
C HIS A 79 -4.58 0.19 -2.95
N VAL A 80 -4.25 0.80 -1.82
CA VAL A 80 -5.16 0.95 -0.69
C VAL A 80 -5.53 2.41 -0.49
N ALA A 81 -6.80 2.68 -0.24
CA ALA A 81 -7.30 4.03 0.03
C ALA A 81 -7.07 4.40 1.50
N GLY A 82 -5.80 4.65 1.84
CA GLY A 82 -5.37 4.91 3.21
C GLY A 82 -5.60 6.35 3.68
N ILE A 83 -5.92 7.27 2.77
CA ILE A 83 -6.17 8.68 3.10
C ILE A 83 -7.50 9.14 2.53
N ASN A 84 -8.14 10.10 3.23
CA ASN A 84 -9.39 10.71 2.78
C ASN A 84 -9.13 11.90 1.84
N MET A 85 -10.19 12.61 1.46
CA MET A 85 -10.12 13.78 0.57
C MET A 85 -9.26 14.93 1.10
N PHE A 86 -9.06 14.98 2.41
CA PHE A 86 -8.28 16.04 3.07
C PHE A 86 -6.86 15.60 3.38
N TRP A 87 -6.39 14.51 2.78
CA TRP A 87 -5.05 13.93 2.97
C TRP A 87 -4.77 13.44 4.38
N PHE A 88 -5.81 13.07 5.13
CA PHE A 88 -5.67 12.50 6.46
C PHE A 88 -5.88 10.99 6.44
N ALA A 89 -5.01 10.28 7.14
CA ALA A 89 -5.23 8.89 7.51
C ALA A 89 -6.04 8.84 8.80
N THR A 90 -6.91 7.86 8.93
CA THR A 90 -7.67 7.57 10.14
C THR A 90 -7.35 6.15 10.61
N GLU A 91 -7.68 5.84 11.86
CA GLU A 91 -7.54 4.47 12.35
C GLU A 91 -8.32 3.50 11.48
N TYR A 92 -9.54 3.88 11.08
CA TYR A 92 -10.36 3.08 10.18
C TYR A 92 -9.68 2.87 8.82
N SER A 93 -9.17 3.94 8.19
CA SER A 93 -8.57 3.83 6.85
C SER A 93 -7.32 2.98 6.85
N VAL A 94 -6.47 3.11 7.86
CA VAL A 94 -5.23 2.32 7.98
C VAL A 94 -5.57 0.86 8.28
N SER A 95 -6.44 0.61 9.25
CA SER A 95 -6.84 -0.73 9.65
C SER A 95 -7.52 -1.49 8.52
N GLN A 96 -8.51 -0.86 7.86
CA GLN A 96 -9.23 -1.49 6.74
C GLN A 96 -8.34 -1.70 5.52
N SER A 97 -7.37 -0.82 5.28
CA SER A 97 -6.39 -1.00 4.21
C SER A 97 -5.60 -2.29 4.39
N VAL A 98 -5.15 -2.57 5.61
CA VAL A 98 -4.45 -3.83 5.93
C VAL A 98 -5.38 -5.02 5.70
N ILE A 99 -6.57 -5.00 6.28
CA ILE A 99 -7.52 -6.12 6.21
C ILE A 99 -7.92 -6.42 4.76
N ASN A 100 -8.26 -5.38 3.99
CA ASN A 100 -8.71 -5.55 2.61
C ASN A 100 -7.57 -5.96 1.67
N ALA A 101 -6.36 -5.44 1.89
CA ALA A 101 -5.20 -5.88 1.12
C ALA A 101 -4.90 -7.36 1.39
N MET A 102 -4.89 -7.78 2.66
CA MET A 102 -4.65 -9.18 3.02
C MET A 102 -5.74 -10.11 2.52
N LYS A 103 -6.98 -9.62 2.43
CA LYS A 103 -8.07 -10.40 1.82
C LYS A 103 -7.74 -10.73 0.36
N ILE A 104 -7.25 -9.76 -0.41
CA ILE A 104 -6.82 -9.98 -1.80
C ILE A 104 -5.66 -10.97 -1.85
N ILE A 105 -4.66 -10.81 -0.98
CA ILE A 105 -3.51 -11.72 -0.91
C ILE A 105 -3.99 -13.16 -0.69
N ASN A 106 -4.88 -13.37 0.25
CA ASN A 106 -5.40 -14.69 0.56
C ASN A 106 -6.27 -15.26 -0.58
N GLU A 107 -7.15 -14.46 -1.15
CA GLU A 107 -8.04 -14.88 -2.25
C GLU A 107 -7.25 -15.26 -3.50
N LYS A 108 -6.17 -14.57 -3.80
CA LYS A 108 -5.33 -14.83 -4.97
C LYS A 108 -4.18 -15.80 -4.68
N SER A 109 -4.05 -16.25 -3.46
CA SER A 109 -2.99 -17.16 -3.02
C SER A 109 -1.57 -16.65 -3.28
N PHE A 110 -1.37 -15.35 -3.16
CA PHE A 110 -0.02 -14.79 -3.22
C PHE A 110 0.78 -15.25 -2.00
N ARG A 111 2.07 -15.51 -2.21
CA ARG A 111 2.95 -16.09 -1.18
C ARG A 111 3.68 -15.05 -0.36
N SER A 112 3.84 -13.84 -0.87
CA SER A 112 4.59 -12.80 -0.17
C SER A 112 4.11 -11.42 -0.57
N VAL A 113 4.14 -10.49 0.39
CA VAL A 113 3.69 -9.12 0.19
C VAL A 113 4.48 -8.18 1.10
N ALA A 114 4.80 -6.99 0.59
CA ALA A 114 5.42 -5.93 1.35
C ALA A 114 4.46 -4.74 1.45
N PHE A 115 4.29 -4.25 2.68
CA PHE A 115 3.48 -3.07 3.00
C PHE A 115 4.38 -1.90 3.37
N PRO A 116 4.05 -0.68 2.94
CA PRO A 116 4.66 0.52 3.53
C PRO A 116 3.94 0.85 4.84
N ILE A 117 4.43 1.82 5.59
CA ILE A 117 3.68 2.38 6.72
C ILE A 117 2.57 3.27 6.14
N ILE A 118 1.36 2.76 6.12
CA ILE A 118 0.21 3.43 5.51
C ILE A 118 -0.12 4.71 6.30
N GLY A 119 -0.29 5.83 5.57
CA GLY A 119 -0.66 7.10 6.17
C GLY A 119 0.48 7.90 6.78
N SER A 120 1.72 7.41 6.69
CA SER A 120 2.87 8.11 7.28
C SER A 120 3.50 9.16 6.36
N GLY A 121 3.23 9.09 5.05
CA GLY A 121 3.71 10.06 4.06
C GLY A 121 2.76 11.24 3.93
N SER A 122 1.84 11.15 2.96
CA SER A 122 0.84 12.20 2.70
C SER A 122 -0.32 12.20 3.70
N GLY A 123 -0.41 11.17 4.57
CA GLY A 123 -1.54 10.99 5.49
C GLY A 123 -1.56 11.90 6.70
N ASN A 124 -0.54 12.73 6.88
CA ASN A 124 -0.43 13.71 7.97
C ASN A 124 -0.51 13.11 9.37
N ARG A 125 -0.02 11.86 9.55
CA ARG A 125 0.07 11.16 10.83
C ARG A 125 1.50 10.66 11.06
N GLY A 126 1.87 10.46 12.32
CA GLY A 126 3.17 9.93 12.67
C GLY A 126 3.34 8.47 12.31
N LYS A 127 4.59 8.08 11.98
CA LYS A 127 4.90 6.69 11.60
C LYS A 127 4.58 5.69 12.72
N GLN A 128 4.87 6.04 13.96
CA GLN A 128 4.62 5.16 15.11
C GLN A 128 3.13 4.91 15.31
N TRP A 129 2.31 5.95 15.13
CA TRP A 129 0.86 5.84 15.21
C TRP A 129 0.33 4.88 14.14
N SER A 130 0.74 5.07 12.89
CA SER A 130 0.31 4.24 11.77
C SER A 130 0.73 2.79 11.93
N GLU A 131 2.00 2.56 12.30
CA GLU A 131 2.54 1.22 12.49
C GLU A 131 1.79 0.45 13.57
N ARG A 132 1.49 1.10 14.70
CA ARG A 132 0.75 0.49 15.80
C ARG A 132 -0.64 0.03 15.35
N ILE A 133 -1.34 0.87 14.58
CA ILE A 133 -2.65 0.53 14.04
C ILE A 133 -2.54 -0.63 13.04
N MET A 134 -1.54 -0.59 12.17
CA MET A 134 -1.31 -1.67 11.22
C MET A 134 -1.03 -3.00 11.92
N LEU A 135 -0.18 -3.01 12.94
CA LEU A 135 0.13 -4.22 13.69
C LEU A 135 -1.10 -4.80 14.39
N ALA A 136 -1.94 -3.93 14.97
CA ALA A 136 -3.21 -4.37 15.56
C ALA A 136 -4.15 -4.98 14.51
N ALA A 137 -4.20 -4.39 13.31
CA ALA A 137 -5.01 -4.93 12.22
C ALA A 137 -4.49 -6.29 11.75
N PHE A 138 -3.17 -6.46 11.63
CA PHE A 138 -2.56 -7.74 11.26
C PHE A 138 -2.90 -8.84 12.26
N GLU A 139 -3.03 -8.53 13.55
CA GLU A 139 -3.43 -9.52 14.56
C GLU A 139 -4.79 -10.15 14.27
N THR A 140 -5.66 -9.45 13.55
CA THR A 140 -6.99 -9.95 13.18
C THR A 140 -7.01 -10.77 11.89
N VAL A 141 -5.86 -10.90 11.21
CA VAL A 141 -5.75 -11.54 9.91
C VAL A 141 -5.02 -12.87 10.03
N ASP A 142 -5.58 -13.92 9.43
CA ASP A 142 -4.90 -15.20 9.25
C ASP A 142 -4.41 -15.31 7.81
N SER A 143 -3.15 -15.64 7.62
CA SER A 143 -2.58 -15.81 6.29
C SER A 143 -1.35 -16.71 6.34
N GLU A 144 -1.16 -17.50 5.29
CA GLU A 144 0.06 -18.27 5.07
C GLU A 144 1.13 -17.48 4.33
N ALA A 145 0.79 -16.28 3.85
CA ALA A 145 1.73 -15.43 3.13
C ALA A 145 2.80 -14.87 4.06
N GLU A 146 4.00 -14.70 3.53
CA GLU A 146 5.06 -13.96 4.19
C GLU A 146 4.77 -12.47 4.02
N VAL A 147 4.64 -11.76 5.14
CA VAL A 147 4.29 -10.34 5.14
C VAL A 147 5.44 -9.54 5.73
N SER A 148 5.90 -8.53 4.99
CA SER A 148 6.90 -7.58 5.46
C SER A 148 6.26 -6.20 5.61
N LEU A 149 6.55 -5.54 6.70
CA LEU A 149 6.19 -4.15 6.95
C LEU A 149 7.46 -3.34 6.81
N VAL A 150 7.54 -2.49 5.78
CA VAL A 150 8.78 -1.80 5.42
C VAL A 150 8.78 -0.40 6.00
N ARG A 151 9.69 -0.15 6.91
CA ARG A 151 10.01 1.20 7.38
C ARG A 151 10.97 1.83 6.37
N TYR A 152 10.53 2.90 5.74
CA TYR A 152 11.36 3.56 4.73
C TYR A 152 12.66 4.07 5.34
N ARG A 153 13.76 3.69 4.71
CA ARG A 153 15.09 4.20 5.02
C ARG A 153 15.83 4.41 3.71
N LYS A 154 16.25 5.65 3.48
CA LYS A 154 17.05 5.96 2.31
C LYS A 154 18.41 5.28 2.43
N ILE A 155 18.74 4.45 1.46
CA ILE A 155 20.07 3.85 1.34
C ILE A 155 20.90 4.82 0.52
N SER A 156 21.88 5.42 1.16
CA SER A 156 22.82 6.32 0.51
C SER A 156 23.93 5.57 -0.19
#